data_37f178f77ee6591c7664c1af15753683
#
_entry.id   37f178f77ee6591c7664c1af15753683
#
_cell.length_a   1.000
_cell.length_b   1.000
_cell.length_c   1.000
_cell.angle_alpha   90.00
_cell.angle_beta   90.00
_cell.angle_gamma   90.00
#
_symmetry.space_group_name_H-M   'P 1'
#
loop_
_entity.id
_entity.type
_entity.pdbx_description
1 polymer ?
#
loop_
_entity_poly.entity_id
_entity_poly.type
_entity_poly.pdbx_seq_one_letter_code
_entity_poly.pdbx_strand_id
1 'polypeptide(L)'
;LNRFLWYMSALKGLKKKEAKDKITSLLDTVNLTDSAHKKLGGFSGGMKQGALIAQALLNDQKILILDEPTAGLDPKERIRIRNFVSEIAEDKIVLISTHVVSDIEFIAKEIILLKQGKLVSHDTCPNLVSEIENKVVEVEIDREELKYYQDNYRVSNLYHNGEKIVVRLVTDNPPENHYSK
;
A
#
# COMPACT_ATOMS: atom_id res chain seq x y z
N LEU A 1 -16.89 18.43 -5.91
CA LEU A 1 -16.79 17.43 -4.85
C LEU A 1 -17.93 17.57 -3.84
N ASN A 2 -18.18 18.73 -3.28
CA ASN A 2 -19.20 18.94 -2.24
C ASN A 2 -20.58 18.36 -2.63
N ARG A 3 -21.08 18.65 -3.86
CA ARG A 3 -22.35 18.10 -4.36
C ARG A 3 -22.37 16.56 -4.40
N PHE A 4 -21.25 15.95 -4.70
CA PHE A 4 -21.09 14.50 -4.68
C PHE A 4 -21.22 13.93 -3.27
N LEU A 5 -20.53 14.52 -2.27
CA LEU A 5 -20.62 14.07 -0.89
C LEU A 5 -22.02 14.28 -0.30
N TRP A 6 -22.70 15.36 -0.65
CA TRP A 6 -24.09 15.57 -0.29
C TRP A 6 -25.02 14.50 -0.89
N TYR A 7 -24.83 14.16 -2.16
CA TYR A 7 -25.60 13.10 -2.79
C TYR A 7 -25.35 11.75 -2.12
N MET A 8 -24.09 11.41 -1.85
CA MET A 8 -23.73 10.17 -1.16
C MET A 8 -24.24 10.11 0.28
N SER A 9 -24.22 11.23 1.01
CA SER A 9 -24.77 11.29 2.36
C SER A 9 -26.28 11.04 2.38
N ALA A 10 -27.00 11.57 1.41
CA ALA A 10 -28.45 11.33 1.26
C ALA A 10 -28.74 9.85 0.96
N LEU A 11 -27.98 9.23 0.05
CA LEU A 11 -28.09 7.78 -0.25
C LEU A 11 -27.81 6.91 0.98
N LYS A 12 -26.90 7.36 1.85
CA LYS A 12 -26.57 6.66 3.11
C LYS A 12 -27.53 6.98 4.27
N GLY A 13 -28.55 7.80 4.03
CA GLY A 13 -29.59 8.11 5.01
C GLY A 13 -29.18 9.11 6.10
N LEU A 14 -28.09 9.87 5.92
CA LEU A 14 -27.68 10.88 6.90
C LEU A 14 -28.67 12.07 6.91
N LYS A 15 -28.97 12.57 8.11
CA LYS A 15 -29.79 13.78 8.26
C LYS A 15 -28.97 14.99 7.80
N LYS A 16 -29.65 16.01 7.25
CA LYS A 16 -29.04 17.19 6.64
C LYS A 16 -28.02 17.91 7.54
N LYS A 17 -28.29 18.05 8.82
CA LYS A 17 -27.40 18.69 9.79
C LYS A 17 -26.14 17.85 10.00
N GLU A 18 -26.30 16.56 10.26
CA GLU A 18 -25.23 15.60 10.46
C GLU A 18 -24.33 15.50 9.20
N ALA A 19 -24.95 15.39 8.02
CA ALA A 19 -24.23 15.36 6.75
C ALA A 19 -23.36 16.61 6.54
N LYS A 20 -23.87 17.79 6.89
CA LYS A 20 -23.11 19.04 6.77
C LYS A 20 -21.83 18.99 7.60
N ASP A 21 -21.96 18.66 8.88
CA ASP A 21 -20.84 18.68 9.82
C ASP A 21 -19.80 17.61 9.41
N LYS A 22 -20.28 16.41 9.05
CA LYS A 22 -19.44 15.30 8.61
C LYS A 22 -18.71 15.62 7.29
N ILE A 23 -19.39 16.19 6.29
CA ILE A 23 -18.78 16.56 5.02
C ILE A 23 -17.69 17.60 5.23
N THR A 24 -17.94 18.61 6.08
CA THR A 24 -16.95 19.66 6.39
C THR A 24 -15.70 19.05 7.02
N SER A 25 -15.87 18.22 8.04
CA SER A 25 -14.75 17.51 8.69
C SER A 25 -13.99 16.63 7.73
N LEU A 26 -14.68 15.82 6.92
CA LEU A 26 -14.02 14.92 5.96
C LEU A 26 -13.26 15.67 4.86
N LEU A 27 -13.77 16.79 4.36
CA LEU A 27 -13.08 17.62 3.38
C LEU A 27 -11.78 18.18 3.95
N ASP A 28 -11.77 18.57 5.20
CA ASP A 28 -10.58 19.05 5.91
C ASP A 28 -9.56 17.91 6.07
N THR A 29 -10.00 16.78 6.61
CA THR A 29 -9.16 15.58 6.83
C THR A 29 -8.48 15.10 5.54
N VAL A 30 -9.20 15.07 4.40
CA VAL A 30 -8.60 14.68 3.10
C VAL A 30 -7.89 15.84 2.40
N ASN A 31 -7.79 17.02 3.02
CA ASN A 31 -7.19 18.23 2.47
C ASN A 31 -7.78 18.64 1.10
N LEU A 32 -9.10 18.60 0.99
CA LEU A 32 -9.83 18.94 -0.24
C LEU A 32 -10.82 20.11 -0.04
N THR A 33 -10.74 20.84 1.07
CA THR A 33 -11.61 21.97 1.41
C THR A 33 -11.59 23.04 0.30
N ASP A 34 -10.40 23.48 -0.14
CA ASP A 34 -10.24 24.48 -1.19
C ASP A 34 -10.73 24.00 -2.56
N SER A 35 -10.80 22.70 -2.75
CA SER A 35 -11.25 22.08 -4.00
C SER A 35 -12.68 21.56 -3.94
N ALA A 36 -13.39 21.78 -2.83
CA ALA A 36 -14.74 21.26 -2.60
C ALA A 36 -15.75 21.69 -3.68
N HIS A 37 -15.58 22.88 -4.25
CA HIS A 37 -16.45 23.43 -5.30
C HIS A 37 -16.13 22.93 -6.72
N LYS A 38 -14.93 22.35 -6.94
CA LYS A 38 -14.49 21.88 -8.25
C LYS A 38 -15.22 20.60 -8.68
N LYS A 39 -15.29 20.36 -9.98
CA LYS A 39 -15.81 19.11 -10.56
C LYS A 39 -14.80 17.99 -10.38
N LEU A 40 -15.28 16.77 -10.02
CA LEU A 40 -14.43 15.59 -9.83
C LEU A 40 -13.64 15.19 -11.08
N GLY A 41 -14.16 15.48 -12.28
CA GLY A 41 -13.47 15.21 -13.54
C GLY A 41 -12.12 15.93 -13.70
N GLY A 42 -11.94 17.08 -13.01
CA GLY A 42 -10.69 17.84 -13.00
C GLY A 42 -9.74 17.51 -11.86
N PHE A 43 -10.03 16.47 -11.07
CA PHE A 43 -9.18 16.06 -9.94
C PHE A 43 -7.99 15.23 -10.39
N SER A 44 -6.84 15.40 -9.72
CA SER A 44 -5.72 14.47 -9.82
C SER A 44 -6.10 13.08 -9.28
N GLY A 45 -5.25 12.07 -9.54
CA GLY A 45 -5.44 10.73 -9.01
C GLY A 45 -5.61 10.72 -7.49
N GLY A 46 -4.69 11.35 -6.76
CA GLY A 46 -4.75 11.45 -5.31
C GLY A 46 -5.94 12.24 -4.77
N MET A 47 -6.36 13.30 -5.45
CA MET A 47 -7.58 14.03 -5.09
C MET A 47 -8.85 13.16 -5.28
N LYS A 48 -8.91 12.36 -6.35
CA LYS A 48 -10.01 11.41 -6.57
C LYS A 48 -10.03 10.35 -5.47
N GLN A 49 -8.87 9.80 -5.15
CA GLN A 49 -8.72 8.78 -4.10
C GLN A 49 -9.15 9.34 -2.73
N GLY A 50 -8.68 10.54 -2.35
CA GLY A 50 -9.14 11.22 -1.14
C GLY A 50 -10.65 11.43 -1.11
N ALA A 51 -11.26 11.80 -2.23
CA ALA A 51 -12.71 11.97 -2.34
C ALA A 51 -13.47 10.63 -2.15
N LEU A 52 -12.94 9.53 -2.67
CA LEU A 52 -13.52 8.19 -2.51
C LEU A 52 -13.42 7.71 -1.06
N ILE A 53 -12.29 7.93 -0.39
CA ILE A 53 -12.13 7.58 1.02
C ILE A 53 -13.06 8.45 1.88
N ALA A 54 -13.14 9.77 1.64
CA ALA A 54 -14.09 10.64 2.33
C ALA A 54 -15.54 10.16 2.17
N GLN A 55 -15.94 9.77 0.97
CA GLN A 55 -17.26 9.20 0.70
C GLN A 55 -17.48 7.89 1.47
N ALA A 56 -16.47 7.04 1.56
CA ALA A 56 -16.54 5.81 2.31
C ALA A 56 -16.78 6.07 3.80
N LEU A 57 -16.20 7.10 4.38
CA LEU A 57 -16.27 7.44 5.81
C LEU A 57 -17.53 8.22 6.25
N LEU A 58 -18.43 8.57 5.33
CA LEU A 58 -19.61 9.39 5.65
C LEU A 58 -20.48 8.80 6.78
N ASN A 59 -20.64 7.48 6.84
CA ASN A 59 -21.50 6.80 7.83
C ASN A 59 -20.76 6.34 9.08
N ASP A 60 -19.52 6.72 9.24
CA ASP A 60 -18.70 6.32 10.39
C ASP A 60 -18.66 4.81 10.65
N GLN A 61 -18.56 4.01 9.56
CA GLN A 61 -18.49 2.57 9.68
C GLN A 61 -17.23 2.13 10.45
N LYS A 62 -17.37 1.01 11.17
CA LYS A 62 -16.27 0.40 11.93
C LYS A 62 -15.26 -0.34 11.05
N ILE A 63 -15.69 -0.78 9.87
CA ILE A 63 -14.86 -1.53 8.91
C ILE A 63 -14.80 -0.74 7.61
N LEU A 64 -13.60 -0.49 7.12
CA LEU A 64 -13.31 0.15 5.86
C LEU A 64 -12.53 -0.83 4.96
N ILE A 65 -12.97 -1.01 3.75
CA ILE A 65 -12.28 -1.87 2.75
C ILE A 65 -11.79 -0.96 1.64
N LEU A 66 -10.50 -1.01 1.37
CA LEU A 66 -9.81 -0.24 0.36
C LEU A 66 -9.11 -1.18 -0.62
N ASP A 67 -9.46 -1.08 -1.88
CA ASP A 67 -8.82 -1.84 -2.95
C ASP A 67 -7.85 -0.92 -3.70
N GLU A 68 -6.56 -1.29 -3.71
CA GLU A 68 -5.47 -0.55 -4.34
C GLU A 68 -5.46 0.98 -4.06
N PRO A 69 -5.52 1.42 -2.78
CA PRO A 69 -5.75 2.84 -2.46
C PRO A 69 -4.65 3.79 -2.91
N THR A 70 -3.47 3.28 -3.25
CA THR A 70 -2.29 4.07 -3.64
C THR A 70 -1.84 3.82 -5.07
N ALA A 71 -2.49 2.91 -5.79
CA ALA A 71 -2.12 2.57 -7.15
C ALA A 71 -2.23 3.77 -8.11
N GLY A 72 -1.22 3.94 -8.96
CA GLY A 72 -1.18 5.02 -9.95
C GLY A 72 -1.00 6.43 -9.38
N LEU A 73 -0.71 6.56 -8.09
CA LEU A 73 -0.40 7.85 -7.46
C LEU A 73 1.10 8.16 -7.57
N ASP A 74 1.41 9.45 -7.68
CA ASP A 74 2.78 9.91 -7.52
C ASP A 74 3.30 9.69 -6.08
N PRO A 75 4.62 9.69 -5.84
CA PRO A 75 5.20 9.39 -4.53
C PRO A 75 4.66 10.28 -3.40
N LYS A 76 4.43 11.56 -3.65
CA LYS A 76 3.93 12.51 -2.66
C LYS A 76 2.48 12.20 -2.26
N GLU A 77 1.63 11.97 -3.24
CA GLU A 77 0.22 11.62 -3.03
C GLU A 77 0.10 10.25 -2.34
N ARG A 78 0.96 9.28 -2.70
CA ARG A 78 1.03 7.98 -2.05
C ARG A 78 1.32 8.10 -0.55
N ILE A 79 2.35 8.86 -0.17
CA ILE A 79 2.68 9.11 1.23
C ILE A 79 1.49 9.74 1.97
N ARG A 80 0.82 10.70 1.35
CA ARG A 80 -0.35 11.36 1.93
C ARG A 80 -1.49 10.38 2.20
N ILE A 81 -1.83 9.54 1.22
CA ILE A 81 -2.89 8.53 1.39
C ILE A 81 -2.52 7.50 2.44
N ARG A 82 -1.26 7.05 2.50
CA ARG A 82 -0.79 6.13 3.55
C ARG A 82 -0.98 6.71 4.94
N ASN A 83 -0.50 7.94 5.17
CA ASN A 83 -0.64 8.61 6.46
C ASN A 83 -2.12 8.75 6.86
N PHE A 84 -2.96 9.15 5.91
CA PHE A 84 -4.39 9.26 6.13
C PHE A 84 -5.06 7.93 6.48
N VAL A 85 -4.68 6.85 5.80
CA VAL A 85 -5.18 5.49 6.11
C VAL A 85 -4.72 5.02 7.48
N SER A 86 -3.47 5.31 7.87
CA SER A 86 -2.94 4.99 9.20
C SER A 86 -3.72 5.72 10.30
N GLU A 87 -4.03 7.00 10.12
CA GLU A 87 -4.84 7.79 11.05
C GLU A 87 -6.25 7.19 11.23
N ILE A 88 -6.91 6.82 10.13
CA ILE A 88 -8.22 6.17 10.19
C ILE A 88 -8.15 4.81 10.93
N ALA A 89 -7.06 4.08 10.76
CA ALA A 89 -6.89 2.76 11.35
C ALA A 89 -6.66 2.77 12.87
N GLU A 90 -6.52 3.93 13.51
CA GLU A 90 -6.49 4.05 14.97
C GLU A 90 -7.83 3.65 15.59
N ASP A 91 -8.94 4.04 14.96
CA ASP A 91 -10.29 3.85 15.50
C ASP A 91 -11.14 2.85 14.69
N LYS A 92 -10.63 2.31 13.58
CA LYS A 92 -11.37 1.47 12.65
C LYS A 92 -10.57 0.25 12.22
N ILE A 93 -11.28 -0.80 11.84
CA ILE A 93 -10.68 -1.92 11.11
C ILE A 93 -10.57 -1.52 9.65
N VAL A 94 -9.34 -1.43 9.15
CA VAL A 94 -9.07 -1.12 7.74
C VAL A 94 -8.49 -2.35 7.05
N LEU A 95 -9.20 -2.86 6.06
CA LEU A 95 -8.72 -3.93 5.18
C LEU A 95 -8.23 -3.30 3.89
N ILE A 96 -6.97 -3.56 3.54
CA ILE A 96 -6.35 -3.05 2.31
C ILE A 96 -5.96 -4.23 1.43
N SER A 97 -6.44 -4.23 0.19
CA SER A 97 -5.94 -5.08 -0.87
C SER A 97 -4.92 -4.26 -1.68
N THR A 98 -3.71 -4.76 -1.80
CA THR A 98 -2.66 -4.11 -2.62
C THR A 98 -1.56 -5.09 -3.03
N HIS A 99 -0.91 -4.79 -4.15
CA HIS A 99 0.31 -5.44 -4.60
C HIS A 99 1.57 -4.58 -4.33
N VAL A 100 1.41 -3.41 -3.74
CA VAL A 100 2.50 -2.48 -3.46
C VAL A 100 3.10 -2.78 -2.09
N VAL A 101 4.13 -3.61 -2.05
CA VAL A 101 4.78 -4.10 -0.82
C VAL A 101 5.25 -2.95 0.08
N SER A 102 5.82 -1.88 -0.49
CA SER A 102 6.29 -0.73 0.28
C SER A 102 5.19 0.00 1.06
N ASP A 103 3.94 -0.14 0.67
CA ASP A 103 2.84 0.47 1.42
C ASP A 103 2.47 -0.38 2.63
N ILE A 104 2.56 -1.71 2.49
CA ILE A 104 2.25 -2.68 3.55
C ILE A 104 3.15 -2.47 4.76
N GLU A 105 4.46 -2.32 4.56
CA GLU A 105 5.44 -2.11 5.63
C GLU A 105 5.10 -0.91 6.54
N PHE A 106 4.50 0.13 5.98
CA PHE A 106 4.20 1.37 6.70
C PHE A 106 2.81 1.40 7.34
N ILE A 107 1.84 0.67 6.78
CA ILE A 107 0.43 0.81 7.19
C ILE A 107 -0.06 -0.42 7.95
N ALA A 108 0.38 -1.63 7.54
CA ALA A 108 -0.23 -2.86 8.01
C ALA A 108 0.29 -3.26 9.39
N LYS A 109 -0.64 -3.54 10.31
CA LYS A 109 -0.34 -4.23 11.57
C LYS A 109 -0.20 -5.73 11.36
N GLU A 110 -1.04 -6.29 10.49
CA GLU A 110 -1.07 -7.71 10.13
C GLU A 110 -1.19 -7.84 8.61
N ILE A 111 -0.58 -8.87 8.06
CA ILE A 111 -0.52 -9.15 6.62
C ILE A 111 -1.15 -10.52 6.37
N ILE A 112 -2.06 -10.57 5.42
CA ILE A 112 -2.66 -11.80 4.91
C ILE A 112 -2.11 -12.05 3.50
N LEU A 113 -1.32 -13.10 3.33
CA LEU A 113 -0.80 -13.51 2.03
C LEU A 113 -1.74 -14.51 1.37
N LEU A 114 -2.26 -14.13 0.22
CA LEU A 114 -3.13 -14.97 -0.60
C LEU A 114 -2.44 -15.40 -1.89
N LYS A 115 -2.55 -16.68 -2.24
CA LYS A 115 -2.09 -17.22 -3.51
C LYS A 115 -3.13 -18.16 -4.10
N GLN A 116 -3.60 -17.89 -5.31
CA GLN A 116 -4.62 -18.70 -6.00
C GLN A 116 -5.88 -18.94 -5.14
N GLY A 117 -6.34 -17.91 -4.43
CA GLY A 117 -7.52 -17.98 -3.56
C GLY A 117 -7.33 -18.75 -2.25
N LYS A 118 -6.10 -19.15 -1.92
CA LYS A 118 -5.77 -19.85 -0.67
C LYS A 118 -4.93 -18.94 0.24
N LEU A 119 -5.21 -19.03 1.54
CA LEU A 119 -4.37 -18.42 2.57
C LEU A 119 -3.00 -19.12 2.59
N VAL A 120 -1.93 -18.37 2.38
CA VAL A 120 -0.55 -18.85 2.47
C VAL A 120 0.03 -18.55 3.85
N SER A 121 -0.13 -17.33 4.32
CA SER A 121 0.34 -16.90 5.63
C SER A 121 -0.49 -15.75 6.17
N HIS A 122 -0.51 -15.60 7.51
CA HIS A 122 -1.12 -14.48 8.21
C HIS A 122 -0.26 -14.16 9.43
N ASP A 123 0.44 -13.05 9.40
CA ASP A 123 1.31 -12.60 10.49
C ASP A 123 1.65 -11.11 10.36
N THR A 124 2.44 -10.59 11.29
CA THR A 124 3.02 -9.24 11.20
C THR A 124 4.15 -9.20 10.17
N CYS A 125 4.46 -8.01 9.64
CA CYS A 125 5.56 -7.84 8.69
C CYS A 125 6.91 -8.35 9.24
N PRO A 126 7.34 -8.01 10.48
CA PRO A 126 8.58 -8.52 11.05
C PRO A 126 8.66 -10.05 11.11
N ASN A 127 7.56 -10.71 11.49
CA ASN A 127 7.53 -12.17 11.57
C ASN A 127 7.68 -12.81 10.18
N LEU A 128 6.95 -12.31 9.19
CA LEU A 128 7.04 -12.81 7.80
C LEU A 128 8.44 -12.60 7.21
N VAL A 129 9.11 -11.50 7.54
CA VAL A 129 10.49 -11.25 7.10
C VAL A 129 11.45 -12.22 7.79
N SER A 130 11.31 -12.45 9.10
CA SER A 130 12.20 -13.34 9.85
C SER A 130 12.17 -14.80 9.36
N GLU A 131 11.06 -15.26 8.78
CA GLU A 131 10.95 -16.60 8.21
C GLU A 131 11.90 -16.84 7.01
N ILE A 132 12.28 -15.78 6.32
CA ILE A 132 13.11 -15.84 5.12
C ILE A 132 14.49 -15.16 5.29
N GLU A 133 14.75 -14.49 6.41
CA GLU A 133 15.97 -13.72 6.64
C GLU A 133 17.23 -14.53 6.41
N ASN A 134 17.30 -15.74 6.96
CA ASN A 134 18.43 -16.66 6.79
C ASN A 134 18.55 -17.30 5.40
N LYS A 135 17.54 -17.08 4.54
CA LYS A 135 17.50 -17.63 3.16
C LYS A 135 17.85 -16.59 2.11
N VAL A 136 17.98 -15.32 2.55
CA VAL A 136 18.31 -14.21 1.65
C VAL A 136 19.80 -13.94 1.74
N VAL A 137 20.49 -14.18 0.63
CA VAL A 137 21.94 -13.97 0.52
C VAL A 137 22.27 -13.11 -0.69
N GLU A 138 23.39 -12.40 -0.64
CA GLU A 138 23.91 -11.65 -1.77
C GLU A 138 25.23 -12.29 -2.25
N VAL A 139 25.41 -12.29 -3.56
CA VAL A 139 26.61 -12.81 -4.24
C VAL A 139 27.09 -11.78 -5.22
N GLU A 140 28.36 -11.45 -5.16
CA GLU A 140 29.01 -10.57 -6.13
C GLU A 140 29.63 -11.42 -7.25
N ILE A 141 29.18 -11.20 -8.49
CA ILE A 141 29.52 -12.02 -9.65
C ILE A 141 30.02 -11.18 -10.83
N ASP A 142 30.70 -11.81 -11.76
CA ASP A 142 30.99 -11.24 -13.05
C ASP A 142 29.78 -11.36 -14.00
N ARG A 143 29.72 -10.47 -14.99
CA ARG A 143 28.59 -10.40 -15.91
C ARG A 143 28.30 -11.71 -16.65
N GLU A 144 29.36 -12.46 -16.91
CA GLU A 144 29.28 -13.75 -17.63
C GLU A 144 28.59 -14.84 -16.81
N GLU A 145 28.66 -14.75 -15.47
CA GLU A 145 28.07 -15.71 -14.53
C GLU A 145 26.57 -15.48 -14.30
N LEU A 146 26.03 -14.31 -14.67
CA LEU A 146 24.66 -13.93 -14.36
C LEU A 146 23.63 -14.97 -14.83
N LYS A 147 23.83 -15.51 -16.02
CA LYS A 147 22.92 -16.51 -16.57
C LYS A 147 22.90 -17.79 -15.73
N TYR A 148 24.07 -18.24 -15.24
CA TYR A 148 24.16 -19.40 -14.36
C TYR A 148 23.33 -19.21 -13.08
N TYR A 149 23.41 -18.02 -12.43
CA TYR A 149 22.64 -17.74 -11.23
C TYR A 149 21.16 -17.61 -11.50
N GLN A 150 20.76 -17.03 -12.63
CA GLN A 150 19.34 -16.96 -13.03
C GLN A 150 18.72 -18.33 -13.34
N ASP A 151 19.50 -19.25 -13.91
CA ASP A 151 19.02 -20.58 -14.29
C ASP A 151 18.97 -21.54 -13.07
N ASN A 152 19.83 -21.37 -12.06
CA ASN A 152 19.99 -22.31 -10.95
C ASN A 152 19.44 -21.80 -9.61
N TYR A 153 19.18 -20.51 -9.45
CA TYR A 153 18.73 -19.91 -8.20
C TYR A 153 17.51 -19.01 -8.40
N ARG A 154 16.75 -18.83 -7.32
CA ARG A 154 15.67 -17.83 -7.30
C ARG A 154 16.27 -16.46 -7.07
N VAL A 155 16.50 -15.70 -8.13
CA VAL A 155 16.98 -14.32 -8.08
C VAL A 155 15.81 -13.40 -7.70
N SER A 156 15.93 -12.69 -6.58
CA SER A 156 14.94 -11.72 -6.11
C SER A 156 15.26 -10.30 -6.56
N ASN A 157 16.55 -9.96 -6.68
CA ASN A 157 16.99 -8.66 -7.14
C ASN A 157 18.40 -8.75 -7.73
N LEU A 158 18.79 -7.76 -8.53
CA LEU A 158 20.16 -7.58 -9.00
C LEU A 158 20.47 -6.07 -9.12
N TYR A 159 21.72 -5.70 -8.83
CA TYR A 159 22.20 -4.33 -9.03
C TYR A 159 23.68 -4.31 -9.34
N HIS A 160 24.15 -3.22 -9.96
CA HIS A 160 25.56 -3.05 -10.30
C HIS A 160 26.35 -2.48 -9.11
N ASN A 161 27.52 -3.05 -8.86
CA ASN A 161 28.53 -2.56 -7.91
C ASN A 161 29.86 -2.41 -8.66
N GLY A 162 30.10 -1.23 -9.24
CA GLY A 162 31.24 -1.01 -10.12
C GLY A 162 31.15 -1.87 -11.40
N GLU A 163 32.18 -2.69 -11.64
CA GLU A 163 32.22 -3.61 -12.79
C GLU A 163 31.50 -4.92 -12.54
N LYS A 164 31.17 -5.21 -11.28
CA LYS A 164 30.49 -6.45 -10.86
C LYS A 164 28.99 -6.28 -10.74
N ILE A 165 28.30 -7.41 -10.67
CA ILE A 165 26.86 -7.49 -10.42
C ILE A 165 26.66 -8.16 -9.07
N VAL A 166 25.88 -7.53 -8.19
CA VAL A 166 25.40 -8.16 -6.97
C VAL A 166 24.03 -8.76 -7.24
N VAL A 167 23.90 -10.05 -7.00
CA VAL A 167 22.68 -10.82 -7.18
C VAL A 167 22.15 -11.23 -5.81
N ARG A 168 20.91 -10.86 -5.51
CA ARG A 168 20.22 -11.29 -4.29
C ARG A 168 19.42 -12.55 -4.58
N LEU A 169 19.76 -13.60 -3.84
CA LEU A 169 19.17 -14.93 -3.96
C LEU A 169 18.26 -15.22 -2.78
N VAL A 170 17.21 -16.00 -3.03
CA VAL A 170 16.40 -16.64 -1.98
C VAL A 170 16.60 -18.13 -2.10
N THR A 171 17.34 -18.74 -1.16
CA THR A 171 17.73 -20.13 -1.24
C THR A 171 17.98 -20.74 0.13
N ASP A 172 17.68 -22.04 0.28
CA ASP A 172 18.06 -22.83 1.44
C ASP A 172 19.52 -23.36 1.35
N ASN A 173 20.13 -23.31 0.13
CA ASN A 173 21.48 -23.79 -0.12
C ASN A 173 22.31 -22.66 -0.77
N PRO A 174 22.87 -21.73 0.02
CA PRO A 174 23.62 -20.63 -0.51
C PRO A 174 24.94 -21.08 -1.17
N PRO A 175 25.40 -20.42 -2.25
CA PRO A 175 26.69 -20.66 -2.84
C PRO A 175 27.82 -20.27 -1.88
N GLU A 176 29.01 -20.89 -2.02
CA GLU A 176 30.14 -20.70 -1.08
C GLU A 176 30.65 -19.25 -0.98
N ASN A 177 30.51 -18.46 -2.03
CA ASN A 177 30.93 -17.06 -2.12
C ASN A 177 29.84 -16.05 -1.74
N HIS A 178 28.83 -16.48 -0.99
CA HIS A 178 27.76 -15.59 -0.53
C HIS A 178 28.13 -14.79 0.72
N TYR A 179 27.42 -13.68 0.94
CA TYR A 179 27.41 -12.97 2.21
C TYR A 179 25.94 -12.72 2.64
N SER A 180 25.72 -12.84 3.95
CA SER A 180 24.41 -12.51 4.56
C SER A 180 24.24 -11.00 4.62
N LYS A 181 23.03 -10.54 4.50
CA LYS A 181 22.69 -9.13 4.62
C LYS A 181 22.07 -8.86 5.99
#